data_4dbf01818e156adb2ffeda79ab58a8da
#
_entry.id   4dbf01818e156adb2ffeda79ab58a8da
#
_cell.length_a   1.000
_cell.length_b   1.000
_cell.length_c   1.000
_cell.angle_alpha   90.00
_cell.angle_beta   90.00
_cell.angle_gamma   90.00
#
_symmetry.space_group_name_H-M   'P 1'
#
loop_
_entity.id
_entity.type
_entity.pdbx_description
1 polymer ?
#
loop_
_entity_poly.entity_id
_entity_poly.type
_entity_poly.pdbx_seq_one_letter_code
_entity_poly.pdbx_strand_id
1 'polypeptide(L)'
;MKRLSYLIVVAAIALTALHPIDASARKRMRDYGITYGVMKTGEHNAITDVAGVTVGHRTLDDGDRMHTGVTAIIPHQGNVFRKKCPAAVYVGNGYGKLAGSTQIKELGTLETPIILTNTLNVAEGIRALITYTLTRPGNETVGSVNAVVGETNDGGLNDVRARYVTEQNVLEAIFSAHDGAIEEGNVGAGRGTVAFGLKGGIGTASRVLPKSMGGYTVGVLVQTNYGGVLKIAGVEIGQMMEKYSFRNNILQDVDGSCMIVVATDAPVDARNLERMAERAFMGLAQTGGIAANGSGDYVIAFSNCPENLVDESEKPYKPTLLHNDDMSGLFMATIEATAEAIWNSLFMAETLTGKDGRTIEALDTEWAAQVILKAQKSEASE
;
A
#
# COMPACT_ATOMS: atom_id res chain seq x y z
N MET A 1 54.56 -38.14 -53.65
CA MET A 1 54.03 -37.94 -52.28
C MET A 1 53.92 -36.46 -52.03
N LYS A 2 52.74 -35.88 -52.23
CA LYS A 2 52.51 -34.45 -52.05
C LYS A 2 51.64 -34.31 -50.82
N ARG A 3 52.15 -33.63 -49.77
CA ARG A 3 51.38 -33.26 -48.53
C ARG A 3 50.54 -32.01 -48.82
N LEU A 4 49.27 -32.15 -48.66
CA LEU A 4 48.30 -31.04 -48.77
C LEU A 4 48.08 -30.47 -47.35
N SER A 5 48.55 -29.23 -47.17
CA SER A 5 48.31 -28.49 -45.89
C SER A 5 46.99 -27.76 -45.99
N TYR A 6 46.07 -28.08 -45.07
CA TYR A 6 44.82 -27.33 -44.89
C TYR A 6 45.08 -26.15 -44.00
N LEU A 7 44.87 -24.93 -44.45
CA LEU A 7 44.77 -23.72 -43.65
C LEU A 7 43.35 -23.62 -43.12
N ILE A 8 43.23 -23.68 -41.83
CA ILE A 8 41.95 -23.39 -41.13
C ILE A 8 41.96 -21.88 -40.83
N VAL A 9 41.08 -21.14 -41.52
CA VAL A 9 40.78 -19.74 -41.19
C VAL A 9 39.72 -19.75 -40.09
N VAL A 10 40.13 -19.39 -38.89
CA VAL A 10 39.21 -19.16 -37.76
C VAL A 10 38.71 -17.71 -37.88
N ALA A 11 37.48 -17.54 -38.33
CA ALA A 11 36.77 -16.24 -38.26
C ALA A 11 36.32 -16.02 -36.84
N ALA A 12 36.93 -15.10 -36.14
CA ALA A 12 36.47 -14.60 -34.83
C ALA A 12 35.24 -13.72 -35.05
N ILE A 13 34.05 -14.24 -34.75
CA ILE A 13 32.84 -13.45 -34.66
C ILE A 13 32.92 -12.74 -33.32
N ALA A 14 33.18 -11.41 -33.34
CA ALA A 14 33.04 -10.56 -32.17
C ALA A 14 31.54 -10.47 -31.81
N LEU A 15 31.12 -11.22 -30.82
CA LEU A 15 29.82 -11.00 -30.15
C LEU A 15 29.92 -9.68 -29.40
N THR A 16 29.39 -8.61 -29.97
CA THR A 16 29.07 -7.41 -29.20
C THR A 16 27.95 -7.78 -28.22
N ALA A 17 28.33 -7.98 -26.97
CA ALA A 17 27.39 -8.09 -25.89
C ALA A 17 26.60 -6.75 -25.83
N LEU A 18 25.37 -6.77 -26.31
CA LEU A 18 24.39 -5.75 -25.94
C LEU A 18 24.29 -5.81 -24.43
N HIS A 19 24.93 -4.86 -23.74
CA HIS A 19 24.63 -4.61 -22.34
C HIS A 19 23.15 -4.20 -22.30
N PRO A 20 22.33 -4.83 -21.45
CA PRO A 20 21.00 -4.31 -21.21
C PRO A 20 21.21 -2.86 -20.75
N ILE A 21 20.50 -1.92 -21.36
CA ILE A 21 20.36 -0.57 -20.85
C ILE A 21 19.84 -0.76 -19.43
N ASP A 22 20.65 -0.40 -18.46
CA ASP A 22 20.31 -0.44 -17.05
C ASP A 22 19.08 0.47 -16.92
N ALA A 23 17.88 -0.15 -16.84
CA ALA A 23 16.68 0.57 -16.55
C ALA A 23 16.94 1.18 -15.17
N SER A 24 17.17 2.49 -15.12
CA SER A 24 17.44 3.22 -13.89
C SER A 24 16.41 2.75 -12.85
N ALA A 25 16.88 2.15 -11.77
CA ALA A 25 16.00 1.65 -10.72
C ALA A 25 15.06 2.78 -10.28
N ARG A 26 13.76 2.49 -10.17
CA ARG A 26 12.74 3.46 -9.73
C ARG A 26 13.14 4.07 -8.40
N LYS A 27 12.82 5.33 -8.21
CA LYS A 27 13.15 6.11 -7.01
C LYS A 27 11.88 6.69 -6.41
N ARG A 28 11.81 6.73 -5.09
CA ARG A 28 10.74 7.43 -4.36
C ARG A 28 10.83 8.94 -4.60
N MET A 29 9.74 9.65 -4.34
CA MET A 29 9.72 11.10 -4.54
C MET A 29 10.82 11.85 -3.77
N ARG A 30 11.15 11.41 -2.57
CA ARG A 30 12.21 12.03 -1.74
C ARG A 30 13.61 11.82 -2.30
N ASP A 31 13.86 10.75 -3.03
CA ASP A 31 15.17 10.48 -3.66
C ASP A 31 15.49 11.46 -4.79
N TYR A 32 14.46 12.16 -5.30
CA TYR A 32 14.61 13.30 -6.20
C TYR A 32 14.84 14.63 -5.48
N GLY A 33 14.82 14.64 -4.14
CA GLY A 33 14.94 15.87 -3.34
C GLY A 33 13.62 16.60 -3.09
N ILE A 34 12.48 16.03 -3.49
CA ILE A 34 11.16 16.60 -3.20
C ILE A 34 10.89 16.48 -1.71
N THR A 35 10.53 17.59 -1.08
CA THR A 35 10.14 17.63 0.34
C THR A 35 8.63 17.75 0.48
N TYR A 36 8.08 17.11 1.51
CA TYR A 36 6.66 17.20 1.83
C TYR A 36 6.42 16.95 3.31
N GLY A 37 5.53 17.76 3.89
CA GLY A 37 5.19 17.71 5.30
C GLY A 37 6.25 18.36 6.19
N VAL A 38 5.92 18.47 7.47
CA VAL A 38 6.75 19.11 8.49
C VAL A 38 7.36 18.11 9.46
N MET A 39 6.85 16.87 9.49
CA MET A 39 7.34 15.82 10.38
C MET A 39 8.47 15.02 9.72
N LYS A 40 9.36 14.49 10.55
CA LYS A 40 10.43 13.60 10.10
C LYS A 40 9.86 12.25 9.70
N THR A 41 10.41 11.65 8.66
CA THR A 41 10.17 10.23 8.34
C THR A 41 10.87 9.32 9.34
N GLY A 42 10.39 8.09 9.47
CA GLY A 42 11.16 7.01 10.09
C GLY A 42 12.36 6.61 9.21
N GLU A 43 13.10 5.61 9.65
CA GLU A 43 14.34 5.16 9.00
C GLU A 43 14.13 4.69 7.56
N HIS A 44 13.07 3.89 7.34
CA HIS A 44 12.73 3.33 6.03
C HIS A 44 11.64 4.13 5.31
N ASN A 45 11.07 5.13 5.98
CA ASN A 45 9.90 5.87 5.51
C ASN A 45 8.79 4.89 5.02
N ALA A 46 8.46 3.91 5.86
CA ALA A 46 7.57 2.81 5.56
C ALA A 46 6.66 2.46 6.76
N ILE A 47 5.58 1.74 6.52
CA ILE A 47 4.70 1.26 7.60
C ILE A 47 5.44 0.40 8.62
N THR A 48 6.50 -0.26 8.21
CA THR A 48 7.39 -1.09 9.01
C THR A 48 8.26 -0.29 9.99
N ASP A 49 8.31 1.04 9.90
CA ASP A 49 8.93 1.88 10.95
C ASP A 49 8.14 1.85 12.26
N VAL A 50 6.87 1.41 12.23
CA VAL A 50 6.14 1.04 13.44
C VAL A 50 6.65 -0.31 13.91
N ALA A 51 7.40 -0.32 15.00
CA ALA A 51 8.11 -1.50 15.49
C ALA A 51 7.20 -2.72 15.63
N GLY A 52 7.60 -3.86 15.08
CA GLY A 52 6.84 -5.12 15.10
C GLY A 52 5.87 -5.30 13.92
N VAL A 53 5.57 -4.26 13.14
CA VAL A 53 4.82 -4.39 11.89
C VAL A 53 5.72 -4.99 10.83
N THR A 54 5.21 -6.00 10.11
CA THR A 54 5.88 -6.58 8.95
C THR A 54 4.96 -6.65 7.75
N VAL A 55 5.54 -6.62 6.54
CA VAL A 55 4.81 -6.66 5.27
C VAL A 55 5.41 -7.73 4.37
N GLY A 56 4.54 -8.48 3.69
CA GLY A 56 4.96 -9.46 2.70
C GLY A 56 4.10 -9.38 1.44
N HIS A 57 4.71 -9.74 0.32
CA HIS A 57 4.06 -9.70 -0.98
C HIS A 57 4.15 -11.06 -1.68
N ARG A 58 3.08 -11.40 -2.40
CA ARG A 58 3.10 -12.45 -3.40
C ARG A 58 2.58 -11.89 -4.71
N THR A 59 3.47 -11.57 -5.62
CA THR A 59 3.13 -11.09 -6.96
C THR A 59 2.86 -12.28 -7.87
N LEU A 60 1.77 -12.24 -8.62
CA LEU A 60 1.39 -13.20 -9.64
C LEU A 60 1.41 -12.49 -10.99
N ASP A 61 2.36 -12.91 -11.82
CA ASP A 61 2.66 -12.25 -13.09
C ASP A 61 3.07 -13.31 -14.11
N ASP A 62 2.20 -13.58 -15.10
CA ASP A 62 2.48 -14.57 -16.13
C ASP A 62 1.71 -14.23 -17.42
N GLY A 63 2.46 -14.20 -18.52
CA GLY A 63 1.93 -13.88 -19.84
C GLY A 63 1.32 -12.47 -19.90
N ASP A 64 0.23 -12.35 -20.67
CA ASP A 64 -0.48 -11.09 -20.91
C ASP A 64 -1.76 -10.94 -20.06
N ARG A 65 -2.12 -11.94 -19.26
CA ARG A 65 -3.41 -12.02 -18.57
C ARG A 65 -3.35 -12.02 -17.06
N MET A 66 -2.24 -12.49 -16.47
CA MET A 66 -2.08 -12.61 -15.02
C MET A 66 -1.20 -11.48 -14.48
N HIS A 67 -1.83 -10.45 -13.94
CA HIS A 67 -1.16 -9.29 -13.32
C HIS A 67 -1.88 -8.91 -12.04
N THR A 68 -1.67 -9.68 -10.99
CA THR A 68 -2.36 -9.56 -9.70
C THR A 68 -1.45 -9.97 -8.55
N GLY A 69 -1.98 -10.08 -7.36
CA GLY A 69 -1.23 -10.57 -6.21
C GLY A 69 -1.87 -10.30 -4.88
N VAL A 70 -1.07 -10.49 -3.85
CA VAL A 70 -1.44 -10.36 -2.45
C VAL A 70 -0.40 -9.56 -1.69
N THR A 71 -0.85 -8.66 -0.83
CA THR A 71 -0.04 -7.98 0.18
C THR A 71 -0.58 -8.31 1.56
N ALA A 72 0.28 -8.77 2.45
CA ALA A 72 -0.03 -9.10 3.83
C ALA A 72 0.62 -8.08 4.78
N ILE A 73 -0.14 -7.55 5.73
CA ILE A 73 0.36 -6.68 6.80
C ILE A 73 0.14 -7.41 8.13
N ILE A 74 1.22 -7.67 8.86
CA ILE A 74 1.20 -8.35 10.15
C ILE A 74 1.36 -7.28 11.24
N PRO A 75 0.37 -7.09 12.11
CA PRO A 75 0.38 -6.00 13.10
C PRO A 75 1.47 -6.12 14.16
N HIS A 76 1.81 -7.32 14.57
CA HIS A 76 2.89 -7.64 15.51
C HIS A 76 3.30 -9.12 15.40
N GLN A 77 4.46 -9.47 15.92
CA GLN A 77 5.06 -10.82 15.78
C GLN A 77 4.43 -11.91 16.67
N GLY A 78 3.49 -11.55 17.53
CA GLY A 78 2.80 -12.51 18.41
C GLY A 78 1.61 -13.21 17.73
N ASN A 79 0.84 -13.94 18.53
CA ASN A 79 -0.44 -14.48 18.11
C ASN A 79 -1.51 -13.36 18.12
N VAL A 80 -1.80 -12.78 16.96
CA VAL A 80 -2.72 -11.62 16.82
C VAL A 80 -4.13 -11.94 17.30
N PHE A 81 -4.55 -13.21 17.19
CA PHE A 81 -5.85 -13.65 17.68
C PHE A 81 -5.93 -13.62 19.22
N ARG A 82 -4.84 -13.96 19.92
CA ARG A 82 -4.79 -13.97 21.40
C ARG A 82 -4.47 -12.59 22.00
N LYS A 83 -3.72 -11.78 21.28
CA LYS A 83 -3.37 -10.41 21.64
C LYS A 83 -3.81 -9.48 20.53
N LYS A 84 -5.09 -9.10 20.57
CA LYS A 84 -5.70 -8.29 19.52
C LYS A 84 -5.19 -6.85 19.60
N CYS A 85 -4.99 -6.23 18.46
CA CYS A 85 -4.69 -4.80 18.38
C CYS A 85 -5.97 -3.98 18.49
N PRO A 86 -6.02 -2.88 19.26
CA PRO A 86 -7.04 -1.84 19.07
C PRO A 86 -7.06 -1.42 17.60
N ALA A 87 -8.25 -1.33 17.01
CA ALA A 87 -8.40 -1.03 15.59
C ALA A 87 -9.71 -0.31 15.28
N ALA A 88 -9.73 0.40 14.16
CA ALA A 88 -10.90 1.05 13.62
C ALA A 88 -10.91 0.98 12.09
N VAL A 89 -12.10 1.17 11.52
CA VAL A 89 -12.32 1.25 10.08
C VAL A 89 -13.09 2.53 9.78
N TYR A 90 -12.61 3.27 8.76
CA TYR A 90 -13.34 4.38 8.16
C TYR A 90 -13.69 4.06 6.71
N VAL A 91 -14.94 4.29 6.33
CA VAL A 91 -15.44 4.08 4.97
C VAL A 91 -15.61 5.44 4.32
N GLY A 92 -14.70 5.80 3.42
CA GLY A 92 -14.78 7.04 2.66
C GLY A 92 -15.82 6.98 1.53
N ASN A 93 -15.78 5.88 0.77
CA ASN A 93 -16.83 5.49 -0.17
C ASN A 93 -16.92 3.96 -0.21
N GLY A 94 -18.14 3.42 -0.14
CA GLY A 94 -18.39 2.01 0.15
C GLY A 94 -18.63 1.09 -1.05
N TYR A 95 -18.20 1.47 -2.25
CA TYR A 95 -18.37 0.63 -3.44
C TYR A 95 -17.26 -0.42 -3.55
N GLY A 96 -17.33 -1.44 -2.71
CA GLY A 96 -16.31 -2.48 -2.65
C GLY A 96 -16.51 -3.42 -1.47
N LYS A 97 -15.46 -4.16 -1.11
CA LYS A 97 -15.50 -5.15 -0.03
C LYS A 97 -14.36 -4.91 0.95
N LEU A 98 -14.72 -4.82 2.22
CA LEU A 98 -13.79 -4.93 3.33
C LEU A 98 -14.33 -5.97 4.30
N ALA A 99 -13.86 -7.23 4.16
CA ALA A 99 -14.23 -8.30 5.08
C ALA A 99 -13.68 -8.01 6.48
N GLY A 100 -14.40 -8.40 7.53
CA GLY A 100 -14.03 -8.18 8.93
C GLY A 100 -14.36 -6.77 9.46
N SER A 101 -14.77 -5.84 8.62
CA SER A 101 -15.05 -4.45 9.00
C SER A 101 -16.14 -4.32 10.06
N THR A 102 -17.18 -5.16 10.03
CA THR A 102 -18.28 -5.13 11.00
C THR A 102 -17.82 -5.44 12.42
N GLN A 103 -16.94 -6.44 12.59
CA GLN A 103 -16.40 -6.75 13.92
C GLN A 103 -15.43 -5.68 14.41
N ILE A 104 -14.56 -5.16 13.54
CA ILE A 104 -13.65 -4.07 13.93
C ILE A 104 -14.47 -2.88 14.41
N LYS A 105 -15.54 -2.52 13.70
CA LYS A 105 -16.41 -1.41 14.06
C LYS A 105 -17.15 -1.65 15.40
N GLU A 106 -17.62 -2.86 15.65
CA GLU A 106 -18.37 -3.21 16.85
C GLU A 106 -17.48 -3.38 18.08
N LEU A 107 -16.36 -4.11 17.93
CA LEU A 107 -15.49 -4.50 19.05
C LEU A 107 -14.24 -3.64 19.20
N GLY A 108 -13.90 -2.83 18.20
CA GLY A 108 -12.72 -1.96 18.23
C GLY A 108 -11.40 -2.70 18.22
N THR A 109 -11.37 -3.94 17.69
CA THR A 109 -10.15 -4.78 17.69
C THR A 109 -9.95 -5.53 16.38
N LEU A 110 -8.68 -5.76 16.05
CA LEU A 110 -8.19 -6.58 14.94
C LEU A 110 -7.63 -7.88 15.49
N GLU A 111 -8.06 -9.04 14.97
CA GLU A 111 -7.67 -10.38 15.46
C GLU A 111 -6.94 -11.24 14.44
N THR A 112 -6.68 -10.73 13.23
CA THR A 112 -5.92 -11.41 12.18
C THR A 112 -4.91 -10.45 11.54
N PRO A 113 -3.93 -10.93 10.77
CA PRO A 113 -3.25 -10.11 9.78
C PRO A 113 -4.27 -9.44 8.83
N ILE A 114 -3.84 -8.36 8.15
CA ILE A 114 -4.62 -7.69 7.12
C ILE A 114 -4.13 -8.18 5.76
N ILE A 115 -5.04 -8.62 4.91
CA ILE A 115 -4.73 -9.02 3.53
C ILE A 115 -5.34 -8.00 2.56
N LEU A 116 -4.53 -7.58 1.58
CA LEU A 116 -4.98 -6.82 0.43
C LEU A 116 -4.82 -7.69 -0.83
N THR A 117 -5.80 -7.66 -1.71
CA THR A 117 -5.82 -8.45 -2.95
C THR A 117 -6.76 -7.82 -3.99
N ASN A 118 -7.17 -8.58 -5.01
CA ASN A 118 -8.16 -8.09 -5.98
C ASN A 118 -9.60 -8.45 -5.57
N THR A 119 -10.53 -7.74 -6.19
CA THR A 119 -11.96 -7.74 -5.87
C THR A 119 -12.64 -9.13 -5.89
N LEU A 120 -12.21 -10.06 -6.76
CA LEU A 120 -12.82 -11.40 -6.87
C LEU A 120 -12.09 -12.48 -6.06
N ASN A 121 -11.00 -12.12 -5.38
CA ASN A 121 -10.22 -13.05 -4.56
C ASN A 121 -10.30 -12.78 -3.04
N VAL A 122 -11.23 -11.93 -2.60
CA VAL A 122 -11.46 -11.68 -1.16
C VAL A 122 -11.77 -12.97 -0.40
N ALA A 123 -12.53 -13.89 -0.99
CA ALA A 123 -12.86 -15.19 -0.38
C ALA A 123 -11.61 -16.03 -0.09
N GLU A 124 -10.61 -16.00 -0.98
CA GLU A 124 -9.36 -16.74 -0.79
C GLU A 124 -8.52 -16.12 0.34
N GLY A 125 -8.53 -14.78 0.46
CA GLY A 125 -7.94 -14.08 1.61
C GLY A 125 -8.58 -14.49 2.94
N ILE A 126 -9.91 -14.55 2.99
CA ILE A 126 -10.66 -15.00 4.18
C ILE A 126 -10.29 -16.45 4.53
N ARG A 127 -10.29 -17.36 3.55
CA ARG A 127 -9.94 -18.76 3.75
C ARG A 127 -8.54 -18.91 4.33
N ALA A 128 -7.56 -18.23 3.74
CA ALA A 128 -6.17 -18.30 4.18
C ALA A 128 -5.97 -17.75 5.60
N LEU A 129 -6.63 -16.65 5.96
CA LEU A 129 -6.55 -16.09 7.31
C LEU A 129 -7.19 -17.01 8.35
N ILE A 130 -8.28 -17.71 8.01
CA ILE A 130 -8.87 -18.74 8.88
C ILE A 130 -7.86 -19.86 9.06
N THR A 131 -7.30 -20.43 7.99
CA THR A 131 -6.29 -21.50 8.05
C THR A 131 -5.08 -21.06 8.86
N TYR A 132 -4.52 -19.88 8.58
CA TYR A 132 -3.40 -19.31 9.31
C TYR A 132 -3.69 -19.19 10.81
N THR A 133 -4.85 -18.64 11.18
CA THR A 133 -5.21 -18.41 12.58
C THR A 133 -5.43 -19.73 13.33
N LEU A 134 -6.17 -20.68 12.75
CA LEU A 134 -6.47 -21.95 13.39
C LEU A 134 -5.25 -22.85 13.58
N THR A 135 -4.22 -22.69 12.73
CA THR A 135 -2.98 -23.47 12.81
C THR A 135 -1.92 -22.84 13.74
N ARG A 136 -2.17 -21.65 14.29
CA ARG A 136 -1.24 -21.03 15.24
C ARG A 136 -1.28 -21.73 16.59
N PRO A 137 -0.11 -22.01 17.22
CA PRO A 137 -0.07 -22.53 18.57
C PRO A 137 -0.88 -21.69 19.55
N GLY A 138 -1.66 -22.33 20.40
CA GLY A 138 -2.56 -21.68 21.37
C GLY A 138 -3.95 -21.38 20.82
N ASN A 139 -4.24 -21.72 19.56
CA ASN A 139 -5.55 -21.51 18.93
C ASN A 139 -6.35 -22.80 18.72
N GLU A 140 -5.97 -23.91 19.36
CA GLU A 140 -6.55 -25.24 19.16
C GLU A 140 -8.05 -25.32 19.46
N THR A 141 -8.57 -24.39 20.25
CA THR A 141 -10.00 -24.32 20.64
C THR A 141 -10.78 -23.20 19.94
N VAL A 142 -10.12 -22.47 19.01
CA VAL A 142 -10.78 -21.37 18.28
C VAL A 142 -11.80 -21.93 17.31
N GLY A 143 -13.05 -21.46 17.41
CA GLY A 143 -14.17 -21.91 16.57
C GLY A 143 -14.71 -20.81 15.62
N SER A 144 -14.19 -19.59 15.70
CA SER A 144 -14.62 -18.47 14.83
C SER A 144 -13.44 -17.52 14.62
N VAL A 145 -13.29 -17.00 13.39
CA VAL A 145 -12.24 -16.04 13.01
C VAL A 145 -12.84 -15.00 12.10
N ASN A 146 -12.66 -13.73 12.44
CA ASN A 146 -13.06 -12.60 11.58
C ASN A 146 -11.86 -12.10 10.79
N ALA A 147 -11.69 -12.66 9.61
CA ALA A 147 -10.61 -12.35 8.69
C ALA A 147 -10.76 -10.94 8.12
N VAL A 148 -9.68 -10.15 8.10
CA VAL A 148 -9.66 -8.80 7.54
C VAL A 148 -9.02 -8.82 6.16
N VAL A 149 -9.85 -8.59 5.13
CA VAL A 149 -9.43 -8.62 3.72
C VAL A 149 -9.99 -7.41 3.00
N GLY A 150 -9.10 -6.56 2.49
CA GLY A 150 -9.42 -5.43 1.60
C GLY A 150 -9.09 -5.74 0.15
N GLU A 151 -9.65 -4.92 -0.77
CA GLU A 151 -9.50 -5.19 -2.20
C GLU A 151 -9.51 -3.94 -3.06
N THR A 152 -8.96 -4.07 -4.26
CA THR A 152 -9.20 -3.17 -5.38
C THR A 152 -9.46 -3.98 -6.66
N ASN A 153 -10.06 -3.36 -7.67
CA ASN A 153 -10.35 -4.03 -8.94
C ASN A 153 -9.22 -3.84 -9.95
N ASP A 154 -8.38 -4.84 -10.13
CA ASP A 154 -7.27 -4.85 -11.08
C ASP A 154 -7.65 -5.27 -12.51
N GLY A 155 -8.94 -5.45 -12.79
CA GLY A 155 -9.46 -5.97 -14.05
C GLY A 155 -9.13 -5.14 -15.30
N GLY A 156 -8.54 -3.96 -15.14
CA GLY A 156 -8.03 -3.15 -16.23
C GLY A 156 -6.79 -3.73 -16.91
N LEU A 157 -5.96 -4.47 -16.18
CA LEU A 157 -4.72 -5.09 -16.64
C LEU A 157 -4.71 -6.61 -16.43
N ASN A 158 -5.44 -7.10 -15.42
CA ASN A 158 -5.53 -8.50 -15.04
C ASN A 158 -6.81 -9.14 -15.58
N ASP A 159 -6.79 -10.42 -15.93
CA ASP A 159 -8.01 -11.19 -16.13
C ASP A 159 -8.63 -11.56 -14.77
N VAL A 160 -9.26 -10.59 -14.14
CA VAL A 160 -9.84 -10.72 -12.80
C VAL A 160 -10.83 -11.88 -12.67
N ARG A 161 -11.52 -12.27 -13.77
CA ARG A 161 -12.48 -13.38 -13.79
C ARG A 161 -11.82 -14.74 -13.68
N ALA A 162 -10.54 -14.86 -14.02
CA ALA A 162 -9.77 -16.10 -13.85
C ALA A 162 -9.46 -16.41 -12.38
N ARG A 163 -9.50 -15.40 -11.50
CA ARG A 163 -9.31 -15.56 -10.05
C ARG A 163 -8.03 -16.32 -9.70
N TYR A 164 -6.89 -15.83 -10.19
CA TYR A 164 -5.61 -16.50 -10.07
C TYR A 164 -5.07 -16.63 -8.63
N VAL A 165 -5.46 -15.74 -7.71
CA VAL A 165 -5.02 -15.81 -6.32
C VAL A 165 -5.65 -17.00 -5.64
N THR A 166 -4.82 -17.81 -4.98
CA THR A 166 -5.19 -18.99 -4.20
C THR A 166 -4.91 -18.79 -2.72
N GLU A 167 -5.49 -19.64 -1.86
CA GLU A 167 -5.16 -19.70 -0.43
C GLU A 167 -3.64 -19.77 -0.20
N GLN A 168 -2.94 -20.61 -0.97
CA GLN A 168 -1.50 -20.79 -0.87
C GLN A 168 -0.72 -19.49 -1.15
N ASN A 169 -1.14 -18.72 -2.15
CA ASN A 169 -0.49 -17.43 -2.44
C ASN A 169 -0.65 -16.42 -1.30
N VAL A 170 -1.79 -16.43 -0.63
CA VAL A 170 -2.01 -15.59 0.56
C VAL A 170 -1.11 -16.01 1.72
N LEU A 171 -1.01 -17.32 1.98
CA LEU A 171 -0.11 -17.85 3.01
C LEU A 171 1.36 -17.53 2.69
N GLU A 172 1.77 -17.62 1.43
CA GLU A 172 3.11 -17.22 0.99
C GLU A 172 3.39 -15.74 1.29
N ALA A 173 2.44 -14.84 1.03
CA ALA A 173 2.57 -13.43 1.38
C ALA A 173 2.69 -13.23 2.90
N ILE A 174 1.92 -13.97 3.71
CA ILE A 174 2.02 -13.89 5.18
C ILE A 174 3.39 -14.36 5.65
N PHE A 175 3.88 -15.49 5.14
CA PHE A 175 5.16 -16.08 5.60
C PHE A 175 6.40 -15.37 5.05
N SER A 176 6.27 -14.59 3.97
CA SER A 176 7.35 -13.74 3.46
C SER A 176 7.44 -12.38 4.15
N ALA A 177 6.52 -12.07 5.07
CA ALA A 177 6.48 -10.77 5.71
C ALA A 177 7.74 -10.48 6.54
N HIS A 178 8.31 -9.31 6.32
CA HIS A 178 9.53 -8.84 6.98
C HIS A 178 9.40 -7.35 7.38
N ASP A 179 10.27 -6.91 8.24
CA ASP A 179 10.47 -5.51 8.64
C ASP A 179 11.45 -4.78 7.70
N GLY A 180 11.77 -3.53 8.00
CA GLY A 180 12.69 -2.72 7.21
C GLY A 180 12.06 -2.15 5.94
N ALA A 181 12.87 -1.90 4.92
CA ALA A 181 12.39 -1.41 3.64
C ALA A 181 11.55 -2.48 2.94
N ILE A 182 10.41 -2.09 2.39
CA ILE A 182 9.51 -2.97 1.65
C ILE A 182 9.44 -2.58 0.18
N GLU A 183 9.08 -3.54 -0.67
CA GLU A 183 8.87 -3.29 -2.08
C GLU A 183 7.59 -2.48 -2.32
N GLU A 184 7.62 -1.61 -3.35
CA GLU A 184 6.54 -0.70 -3.74
C GLU A 184 6.26 -0.78 -5.25
N GLY A 185 5.21 -0.10 -5.71
CA GLY A 185 4.83 -0.09 -7.12
C GLY A 185 4.11 -1.37 -7.54
N ASN A 186 4.62 -2.01 -8.59
CA ASN A 186 3.99 -3.16 -9.27
C ASN A 186 4.14 -4.49 -8.50
N VAL A 187 3.97 -4.51 -7.20
CA VAL A 187 4.19 -5.68 -6.34
C VAL A 187 2.91 -6.10 -5.62
N GLY A 188 2.81 -7.38 -5.30
CA GLY A 188 1.72 -7.92 -4.52
C GLY A 188 0.34 -7.50 -5.06
N ALA A 189 -0.53 -7.03 -4.19
CA ALA A 189 -1.87 -6.54 -4.53
C ALA A 189 -1.87 -5.31 -5.47
N GLY A 190 -0.74 -4.63 -5.63
CA GLY A 190 -0.57 -3.48 -6.52
C GLY A 190 -0.18 -3.84 -7.96
N ARG A 191 0.04 -5.13 -8.31
CA ARG A 191 0.56 -5.52 -9.63
C ARG A 191 -0.30 -5.03 -10.79
N GLY A 192 -1.62 -5.18 -10.72
CA GLY A 192 -2.53 -4.86 -11.82
C GLY A 192 -3.31 -3.55 -11.66
N THR A 193 -2.98 -2.71 -10.68
CA THR A 193 -3.76 -1.52 -10.33
C THR A 193 -3.44 -0.29 -11.20
N VAL A 194 -4.43 0.61 -11.33
CA VAL A 194 -4.33 1.85 -12.12
C VAL A 194 -4.79 3.02 -11.28
N ALA A 195 -3.94 4.05 -11.11
CA ALA A 195 -4.30 5.25 -10.36
C ALA A 195 -4.08 6.51 -11.18
N PHE A 196 -5.07 7.42 -11.19
CA PHE A 196 -5.05 8.66 -11.98
C PHE A 196 -4.81 8.43 -13.49
N GLY A 197 -5.19 7.26 -14.01
CA GLY A 197 -4.91 6.87 -15.40
C GLY A 197 -3.44 6.52 -15.68
N LEU A 198 -2.62 6.45 -14.65
CA LEU A 198 -1.23 5.98 -14.64
C LEU A 198 -1.18 4.60 -13.97
N LYS A 199 -0.05 3.90 -14.08
CA LYS A 199 0.16 2.67 -13.32
C LYS A 199 0.19 3.02 -11.83
N GLY A 200 -0.73 2.40 -11.07
CA GLY A 200 -0.79 2.46 -9.61
C GLY A 200 0.06 1.36 -8.95
N GLY A 201 -0.13 1.12 -7.67
CA GLY A 201 0.65 0.10 -6.97
C GLY A 201 0.49 0.11 -5.46
N ILE A 202 1.41 -0.57 -4.81
CA ILE A 202 1.66 -0.46 -3.38
C ILE A 202 2.56 0.75 -3.13
N GLY A 203 2.24 1.52 -2.10
CA GLY A 203 3.11 2.59 -1.63
C GLY A 203 3.09 2.67 -0.11
N THR A 204 4.17 3.21 0.46
CA THR A 204 4.29 3.33 1.90
C THR A 204 5.01 4.60 2.31
N ALA A 205 4.76 5.09 3.51
CA ALA A 205 5.48 6.18 4.15
C ALA A 205 5.28 6.15 5.67
N SER A 206 6.10 6.89 6.39
CA SER A 206 5.98 7.04 7.84
C SER A 206 6.26 8.46 8.31
N ARG A 207 5.82 8.75 9.54
CA ARG A 207 6.16 9.98 10.28
C ARG A 207 6.46 9.65 11.72
N VAL A 208 7.47 10.32 12.26
CA VAL A 208 7.86 10.21 13.67
C VAL A 208 7.58 11.53 14.36
N LEU A 209 6.78 11.51 15.40
CA LEU A 209 6.46 12.67 16.21
C LEU A 209 7.71 13.13 17.00
N PRO A 210 7.86 14.44 17.26
CA PRO A 210 8.87 14.94 18.17
C PRO A 210 8.77 14.27 19.56
N LYS A 211 9.89 14.10 20.25
CA LYS A 211 9.89 13.53 21.61
C LYS A 211 9.01 14.28 22.58
N SER A 212 8.89 15.61 22.43
CA SER A 212 7.99 16.46 23.22
C SER A 212 6.51 16.14 23.02
N MET A 213 6.17 15.39 21.94
CA MET A 213 4.80 14.92 21.61
C MET A 213 4.69 13.38 21.76
N GLY A 214 5.58 12.77 22.55
CA GLY A 214 5.59 11.33 22.82
C GLY A 214 6.55 10.51 21.94
N GLY A 215 7.03 11.03 20.81
CA GLY A 215 7.97 10.34 19.92
C GLY A 215 7.37 9.16 19.15
N TYR A 216 6.05 9.08 19.08
CA TYR A 216 5.33 8.00 18.41
C TYR A 216 5.55 7.98 16.91
N THR A 217 5.44 6.81 16.33
CA THR A 217 5.52 6.57 14.89
C THR A 217 4.12 6.32 14.31
N VAL A 218 3.86 6.93 13.16
CA VAL A 218 2.71 6.61 12.31
C VAL A 218 3.25 6.11 10.97
N GLY A 219 2.88 4.89 10.60
CA GLY A 219 3.22 4.29 9.32
C GLY A 219 1.96 4.03 8.48
N VAL A 220 2.07 4.22 7.17
CA VAL A 220 0.96 4.03 6.24
C VAL A 220 1.40 3.15 5.07
N LEU A 221 0.53 2.21 4.67
CA LEU A 221 0.63 1.46 3.43
C LEU A 221 -0.65 1.63 2.65
N VAL A 222 -0.53 1.82 1.34
CA VAL A 222 -1.67 1.98 0.43
C VAL A 222 -1.62 0.98 -0.73
N GLN A 223 -2.80 0.58 -1.20
CA GLN A 223 -3.02 -0.06 -2.50
C GLN A 223 -3.85 0.91 -3.34
N THR A 224 -3.23 1.55 -4.34
CA THR A 224 -3.86 2.63 -5.12
C THR A 224 -4.45 2.09 -6.42
N ASN A 225 -5.75 2.38 -6.66
CA ASN A 225 -6.45 2.00 -7.88
C ASN A 225 -7.64 2.95 -8.10
N TYR A 226 -7.43 4.25 -8.16
CA TYR A 226 -8.51 5.24 -8.21
C TYR A 226 -8.19 6.42 -9.12
N GLY A 227 -9.22 7.19 -9.48
CA GLY A 227 -9.12 8.36 -10.33
C GLY A 227 -9.23 9.69 -9.58
N GLY A 228 -9.08 10.76 -10.32
CA GLY A 228 -9.13 12.13 -9.84
C GLY A 228 -8.29 13.06 -10.71
N VAL A 229 -7.80 14.15 -10.14
CA VAL A 229 -6.87 15.09 -10.77
C VAL A 229 -5.59 15.11 -9.94
N LEU A 230 -4.58 14.37 -10.39
CA LEU A 230 -3.35 14.14 -9.63
C LEU A 230 -2.68 15.45 -9.20
N LYS A 231 -2.46 15.57 -7.90
CA LYS A 231 -1.62 16.60 -7.28
C LYS A 231 -0.47 15.92 -6.54
N ILE A 232 0.73 16.47 -6.70
CA ILE A 232 1.92 15.98 -5.99
C ILE A 232 2.58 17.16 -5.28
N ALA A 233 2.65 17.10 -3.95
CA ALA A 233 3.22 18.17 -3.11
C ALA A 233 2.69 19.59 -3.48
N GLY A 234 1.37 19.71 -3.72
CA GLY A 234 0.70 20.96 -4.08
C GLY A 234 0.68 21.28 -5.58
N VAL A 235 1.44 20.58 -6.41
CA VAL A 235 1.55 20.85 -7.86
C VAL A 235 0.50 20.06 -8.64
N GLU A 236 -0.19 20.71 -9.57
CA GLU A 236 -1.31 20.18 -10.40
C GLU A 236 -0.79 19.29 -11.55
N ILE A 237 -0.10 18.18 -11.23
CA ILE A 237 0.55 17.30 -12.21
C ILE A 237 -0.44 16.73 -13.22
N GLY A 238 -1.62 16.30 -12.78
CA GLY A 238 -2.64 15.72 -13.65
C GLY A 238 -3.13 16.72 -14.72
N GLN A 239 -3.27 18.01 -14.37
CA GLN A 239 -3.63 19.06 -15.33
C GLN A 239 -2.50 19.30 -16.32
N MET A 240 -1.25 19.36 -15.85
CA MET A 240 -0.08 19.59 -16.71
C MET A 240 0.17 18.44 -17.68
N MET A 241 -0.12 17.20 -17.30
CA MET A 241 -0.10 16.02 -18.17
C MET A 241 -1.33 15.94 -19.09
N GLU A 242 -2.32 16.79 -18.88
CA GLU A 242 -3.65 16.68 -19.48
C GLU A 242 -4.30 15.30 -19.27
N LYS A 243 -3.98 14.62 -18.17
CA LYS A 243 -4.41 13.28 -17.84
C LYS A 243 -5.15 13.29 -16.50
N TYR A 244 -6.47 13.35 -16.56
CA TYR A 244 -7.33 13.37 -15.39
C TYR A 244 -8.72 12.87 -15.71
N SER A 245 -9.44 12.47 -14.67
CA SER A 245 -10.83 12.03 -14.76
C SER A 245 -11.72 13.13 -15.36
N PHE A 246 -12.70 12.74 -16.17
CA PHE A 246 -13.69 13.62 -16.81
C PHE A 246 -13.15 14.58 -17.90
N ARG A 247 -11.88 14.54 -18.26
CA ARG A 247 -11.34 15.42 -19.30
C ARG A 247 -12.13 15.36 -20.61
N ASN A 248 -12.47 14.17 -21.07
CA ASN A 248 -13.13 13.94 -22.35
C ASN A 248 -14.62 13.69 -22.22
N ASN A 249 -15.12 13.40 -21.02
CA ASN A 249 -16.53 13.11 -20.77
C ASN A 249 -16.86 13.26 -19.28
N ILE A 250 -17.56 14.35 -18.96
CA ILE A 250 -17.97 14.68 -17.58
C ILE A 250 -18.95 13.66 -16.99
N LEU A 251 -19.57 12.84 -17.85
CA LEU A 251 -20.62 11.88 -17.45
C LEU A 251 -20.15 10.45 -17.34
N GLN A 252 -18.85 10.16 -17.58
CA GLN A 252 -18.32 8.81 -17.35
C GLN A 252 -18.03 8.59 -15.87
N ASP A 253 -18.58 7.51 -15.33
CA ASP A 253 -18.21 7.04 -13.99
C ASP A 253 -16.72 6.75 -13.93
N VAL A 254 -16.08 7.30 -12.91
CA VAL A 254 -14.71 6.98 -12.57
C VAL A 254 -14.77 5.84 -11.57
N ASP A 255 -14.52 4.64 -12.03
CA ASP A 255 -14.34 3.49 -11.16
C ASP A 255 -12.99 3.60 -10.44
N GLY A 256 -12.91 3.04 -9.25
CA GLY A 256 -11.66 3.03 -8.53
C GLY A 256 -11.77 2.31 -7.21
N SER A 257 -10.70 2.35 -6.43
CA SER A 257 -10.65 1.89 -5.05
C SER A 257 -9.33 2.29 -4.42
N CYS A 258 -9.31 2.57 -3.13
CA CYS A 258 -8.08 2.77 -2.39
C CYS A 258 -8.17 2.05 -1.05
N MET A 259 -7.25 1.12 -0.81
CA MET A 259 -7.06 0.57 0.52
C MET A 259 -5.93 1.33 1.21
N ILE A 260 -6.20 1.82 2.41
CA ILE A 260 -5.23 2.53 3.26
C ILE A 260 -5.14 1.79 4.59
N VAL A 261 -3.92 1.41 4.98
CA VAL A 261 -3.65 0.82 6.28
C VAL A 261 -2.76 1.77 7.07
N VAL A 262 -3.23 2.20 8.24
CA VAL A 262 -2.52 3.09 9.17
C VAL A 262 -2.11 2.29 10.39
N ALA A 263 -0.83 2.25 10.71
CA ALA A 263 -0.28 1.65 11.91
C ALA A 263 0.31 2.72 12.83
N THR A 264 0.25 2.53 14.13
CA THR A 264 0.96 3.36 15.10
C THR A 264 1.34 2.55 16.35
N ASP A 265 2.41 2.96 17.01
CA ASP A 265 2.81 2.50 18.34
C ASP A 265 2.26 3.39 19.47
N ALA A 266 1.49 4.43 19.13
CA ALA A 266 0.87 5.31 20.11
C ALA A 266 -0.21 4.57 20.93
N PRO A 267 -0.32 4.86 22.25
CA PRO A 267 -1.32 4.26 23.12
C PRO A 267 -2.70 4.91 22.90
N VAL A 268 -3.43 4.42 21.90
CA VAL A 268 -4.74 4.94 21.48
C VAL A 268 -5.78 3.84 21.39
N ASP A 269 -7.04 4.21 21.61
CA ASP A 269 -8.21 3.33 21.50
C ASP A 269 -8.82 3.34 20.09
N ALA A 270 -9.81 2.47 19.88
CA ALA A 270 -10.52 2.37 18.59
C ALA A 270 -11.16 3.70 18.17
N ARG A 271 -11.72 4.47 19.11
CA ARG A 271 -12.31 5.78 18.82
C ARG A 271 -11.28 6.78 18.28
N ASN A 272 -10.08 6.82 18.85
CA ASN A 272 -9.03 7.70 18.38
C ASN A 272 -8.39 7.17 17.07
N LEU A 273 -8.34 5.86 16.87
CA LEU A 273 -7.94 5.24 15.61
C LEU A 273 -8.93 5.55 14.46
N GLU A 274 -10.24 5.59 14.74
CA GLU A 274 -11.23 6.02 13.73
C GLU A 274 -10.98 7.48 13.32
N ARG A 275 -10.69 8.38 14.28
CA ARG A 275 -10.31 9.76 13.99
C ARG A 275 -9.01 9.87 13.17
N MET A 276 -8.03 8.99 13.39
CA MET A 276 -6.84 8.91 12.53
C MET A 276 -7.20 8.40 11.14
N ALA A 277 -8.06 7.38 11.03
CA ALA A 277 -8.51 6.85 9.75
C ALA A 277 -9.23 7.91 8.89
N GLU A 278 -10.07 8.74 9.49
CA GLU A 278 -10.66 9.92 8.83
C GLU A 278 -9.60 10.88 8.28
N ARG A 279 -8.48 11.08 9.00
CA ARG A 279 -7.38 11.95 8.57
C ARG A 279 -6.57 11.35 7.43
N ALA A 280 -6.43 10.02 7.40
CA ALA A 280 -5.85 9.35 6.23
C ALA A 280 -6.64 9.66 4.96
N PHE A 281 -7.97 9.71 5.06
CA PHE A 281 -8.81 10.10 3.93
C PHE A 281 -8.60 11.57 3.48
N MET A 282 -8.28 12.47 4.42
CA MET A 282 -7.84 13.83 4.08
C MET A 282 -6.50 13.80 3.30
N GLY A 283 -5.58 12.89 3.64
CA GLY A 283 -4.34 12.66 2.90
C GLY A 283 -4.60 12.21 1.46
N LEU A 284 -5.56 11.29 1.25
CA LEU A 284 -6.00 10.87 -0.08
C LEU A 284 -6.53 12.08 -0.87
N ALA A 285 -7.37 12.92 -0.27
CA ALA A 285 -7.92 14.12 -0.93
C ALA A 285 -6.82 15.11 -1.37
N GLN A 286 -5.72 15.24 -0.61
CA GLN A 286 -4.59 16.09 -0.99
C GLN A 286 -3.87 15.62 -2.25
N THR A 287 -3.96 14.35 -2.61
CA THR A 287 -3.40 13.80 -3.84
C THR A 287 -4.27 14.06 -5.07
N GLY A 288 -5.46 14.65 -4.88
CA GLY A 288 -6.43 14.90 -5.96
C GLY A 288 -7.44 13.78 -6.16
N GLY A 289 -7.50 12.81 -5.25
CA GLY A 289 -8.54 11.79 -5.20
C GLY A 289 -9.90 12.40 -4.86
N ILE A 290 -10.97 11.91 -5.48
CA ILE A 290 -12.32 12.48 -5.35
C ILE A 290 -13.33 11.52 -4.71
N ALA A 291 -12.90 10.30 -4.35
CA ALA A 291 -13.79 9.24 -3.85
C ALA A 291 -15.04 9.09 -4.74
N ALA A 292 -14.82 8.79 -6.01
CA ALA A 292 -15.88 8.69 -7.00
C ALA A 292 -16.94 7.66 -6.59
N ASN A 293 -18.17 7.77 -7.12
CA ASN A 293 -19.28 6.90 -6.76
C ASN A 293 -18.96 5.39 -6.88
N GLY A 294 -18.23 5.00 -7.93
CA GLY A 294 -17.79 3.60 -8.18
C GLY A 294 -16.52 3.18 -7.41
N SER A 295 -16.00 4.02 -6.49
CA SER A 295 -14.77 3.76 -5.74
C SER A 295 -15.05 3.04 -4.41
N GLY A 296 -14.21 2.06 -4.06
CA GLY A 296 -14.19 1.42 -2.74
C GLY A 296 -13.02 1.94 -1.92
N ASP A 297 -13.24 3.01 -1.16
CA ASP A 297 -12.17 3.69 -0.41
C ASP A 297 -12.32 3.41 1.08
N TYR A 298 -11.41 2.60 1.60
CA TYR A 298 -11.44 2.13 2.98
C TYR A 298 -10.12 2.40 3.69
N VAL A 299 -10.22 2.79 4.95
CA VAL A 299 -9.07 2.95 5.83
C VAL A 299 -9.19 1.98 7.01
N ILE A 300 -8.14 1.21 7.25
CA ILE A 300 -7.97 0.38 8.44
C ILE A 300 -6.89 1.04 9.29
N ALA A 301 -7.19 1.42 10.52
CA ALA A 301 -6.21 1.95 11.45
C ALA A 301 -6.06 1.00 12.66
N PHE A 302 -4.83 0.76 13.10
CA PHE A 302 -4.56 -0.04 14.30
C PHE A 302 -3.39 0.50 15.12
N SER A 303 -3.40 0.21 16.40
CA SER A 303 -2.25 0.42 17.28
C SER A 303 -1.70 -0.92 17.76
N ASN A 304 -0.38 -1.08 17.65
CA ASN A 304 0.31 -2.24 18.23
C ASN A 304 1.05 -1.90 19.53
N CYS A 305 0.69 -0.77 20.19
CA CYS A 305 1.19 -0.41 21.50
C CYS A 305 1.07 -1.62 22.45
N PRO A 306 2.17 -2.15 23.00
CA PRO A 306 2.15 -3.41 23.76
C PRO A 306 1.21 -3.37 24.97
N GLU A 307 1.10 -2.22 25.64
CA GLU A 307 0.28 -2.01 26.82
C GLU A 307 -1.22 -2.01 26.51
N ASN A 308 -1.58 -1.84 25.24
CA ASN A 308 -2.96 -1.75 24.78
C ASN A 308 -3.42 -2.97 23.97
N LEU A 309 -2.56 -3.98 23.79
CA LEU A 309 -3.00 -5.22 23.17
C LEU A 309 -4.06 -5.89 24.06
N VAL A 310 -5.17 -6.29 23.45
CA VAL A 310 -6.29 -6.88 24.16
C VAL A 310 -6.05 -8.38 24.31
N ASP A 311 -5.67 -8.81 25.53
CA ASP A 311 -5.53 -10.20 25.92
C ASP A 311 -6.80 -10.60 26.69
N GLU A 312 -7.57 -11.55 26.17
CA GLU A 312 -8.83 -12.01 26.79
C GLU A 312 -8.63 -12.74 28.12
N SER A 313 -7.42 -13.17 28.43
CA SER A 313 -7.07 -13.75 29.72
C SER A 313 -6.91 -12.72 30.83
N GLU A 314 -6.66 -11.45 30.50
CA GLU A 314 -6.50 -10.34 31.42
C GLU A 314 -7.84 -9.65 31.71
N LYS A 315 -8.24 -9.63 32.98
CA LYS A 315 -9.52 -9.02 33.41
C LYS A 315 -9.32 -8.21 34.69
N PRO A 316 -9.80 -6.95 34.75
CA PRO A 316 -10.35 -6.16 33.63
C PRO A 316 -9.26 -5.63 32.70
N TYR A 317 -9.58 -5.43 31.41
CA TYR A 317 -8.75 -4.72 30.45
C TYR A 317 -8.57 -3.25 30.87
N LYS A 318 -7.33 -2.77 30.94
CA LYS A 318 -6.99 -1.41 31.43
C LYS A 318 -6.00 -0.75 30.46
N PRO A 319 -6.47 -0.19 29.36
CA PRO A 319 -5.58 0.46 28.41
C PRO A 319 -4.99 1.76 28.98
N THR A 320 -3.76 2.08 28.58
CA THR A 320 -3.19 3.40 28.73
C THR A 320 -3.58 4.24 27.52
N LEU A 321 -4.14 5.43 27.71
CA LEU A 321 -4.66 6.22 26.60
C LEU A 321 -4.11 7.65 26.62
N LEU A 322 -3.74 8.15 25.44
CA LEU A 322 -3.47 9.56 25.23
C LEU A 322 -4.72 10.40 25.46
N HIS A 323 -4.55 11.61 26.01
CA HIS A 323 -5.60 12.60 26.04
C HIS A 323 -5.99 13.06 24.64
N ASN A 324 -7.24 13.50 24.47
CA ASN A 324 -7.70 14.00 23.18
C ASN A 324 -6.88 15.19 22.66
N ASP A 325 -6.36 16.01 23.56
CA ASP A 325 -5.54 17.20 23.22
C ASP A 325 -4.18 16.84 22.64
N ASP A 326 -3.70 15.61 22.90
CA ASP A 326 -2.42 15.10 22.39
C ASP A 326 -2.52 14.46 20.99
N MET A 327 -3.74 14.34 20.44
CA MET A 327 -3.97 13.63 19.18
C MET A 327 -3.57 14.40 17.91
N SER A 328 -3.45 15.74 17.97
CA SER A 328 -3.25 16.56 16.76
C SER A 328 -1.97 16.22 15.99
N GLY A 329 -0.90 15.85 16.71
CA GLY A 329 0.35 15.39 16.09
C GLY A 329 0.16 14.10 15.28
N LEU A 330 -0.56 13.12 15.84
CA LEU A 330 -0.89 11.86 15.16
C LEU A 330 -1.77 12.08 13.94
N PHE A 331 -2.70 13.05 13.98
CA PHE A 331 -3.53 13.41 12.84
C PHE A 331 -2.71 14.00 11.68
N MET A 332 -1.81 14.95 11.99
CA MET A 332 -0.91 15.54 10.99
C MET A 332 -0.01 14.45 10.39
N ALA A 333 0.60 13.61 11.22
CA ALA A 333 1.44 12.49 10.79
C ALA A 333 0.69 11.56 9.84
N THR A 334 -0.57 11.25 10.15
CA THR A 334 -1.42 10.38 9.32
C THR A 334 -1.71 11.00 7.96
N ILE A 335 -2.05 12.30 7.90
CA ILE A 335 -2.31 13.01 6.64
C ILE A 335 -1.06 12.99 5.76
N GLU A 336 0.08 13.40 6.33
CA GLU A 336 1.33 13.49 5.59
C GLU A 336 1.82 12.12 5.09
N ALA A 337 1.80 11.10 5.95
CA ALA A 337 2.24 9.76 5.58
C ALA A 337 1.32 9.15 4.50
N THR A 338 0.00 9.39 4.57
CA THR A 338 -0.95 8.86 3.58
C THR A 338 -0.72 9.49 2.20
N ALA A 339 -0.61 10.82 2.12
CA ALA A 339 -0.37 11.50 0.86
C ALA A 339 0.96 11.03 0.23
N GLU A 340 2.03 10.95 1.01
CA GLU A 340 3.33 10.49 0.52
C GLU A 340 3.32 9.01 0.10
N ALA A 341 2.66 8.12 0.85
CA ALA A 341 2.50 6.72 0.46
C ALA A 341 1.80 6.58 -0.90
N ILE A 342 0.77 7.37 -1.16
CA ILE A 342 0.08 7.38 -2.45
C ILE A 342 1.01 7.86 -3.57
N TRP A 343 1.78 8.91 -3.36
CA TRP A 343 2.74 9.36 -4.38
C TRP A 343 3.86 8.35 -4.60
N ASN A 344 4.38 7.73 -3.54
CA ASN A 344 5.38 6.67 -3.66
C ASN A 344 4.86 5.49 -4.50
N SER A 345 3.57 5.13 -4.39
CA SER A 345 2.99 4.08 -5.24
C SER A 345 3.08 4.38 -6.73
N LEU A 346 3.01 5.67 -7.12
CA LEU A 346 3.15 6.12 -8.50
C LEU A 346 4.62 6.26 -8.93
N PHE A 347 5.47 6.78 -8.05
CA PHE A 347 6.90 6.95 -8.34
C PHE A 347 7.61 5.60 -8.51
N MET A 348 7.20 4.59 -7.76
CA MET A 348 7.79 3.25 -7.77
C MET A 348 7.13 2.32 -8.79
N ALA A 349 6.02 2.74 -9.43
CA ALA A 349 5.35 1.93 -10.45
C ALA A 349 6.10 1.96 -11.79
N GLU A 350 6.02 0.85 -12.51
CA GLU A 350 6.57 0.67 -13.86
C GLU A 350 5.44 0.49 -14.87
N THR A 351 5.66 0.94 -16.10
CA THR A 351 4.73 0.71 -17.22
C THR A 351 4.41 -0.79 -17.34
N LEU A 352 3.14 -1.12 -17.50
CA LEU A 352 2.69 -2.50 -17.62
C LEU A 352 1.75 -2.64 -18.81
N THR A 353 2.04 -3.64 -19.66
CA THR A 353 1.12 -4.14 -20.65
C THR A 353 0.47 -5.41 -20.12
N GLY A 354 -0.83 -5.42 -20.03
CA GLY A 354 -1.59 -6.55 -19.49
C GLY A 354 -2.66 -7.02 -20.45
N LYS A 355 -3.75 -7.49 -19.90
CA LYS A 355 -4.87 -8.12 -20.60
C LYS A 355 -5.28 -7.34 -21.85
N ASP A 356 -5.49 -8.08 -22.95
CA ASP A 356 -5.92 -7.58 -24.25
C ASP A 356 -4.94 -6.56 -24.88
N GLY A 357 -3.65 -6.62 -24.50
CA GLY A 357 -2.60 -5.71 -24.98
C GLY A 357 -2.71 -4.29 -24.45
N ARG A 358 -3.56 -4.06 -23.41
CA ARG A 358 -3.72 -2.75 -22.81
C ARG A 358 -2.46 -2.35 -22.06
N THR A 359 -1.84 -1.25 -22.45
CA THR A 359 -0.68 -0.68 -21.78
C THR A 359 -1.11 0.49 -20.90
N ILE A 360 -0.70 0.47 -19.64
CA ILE A 360 -0.81 1.58 -18.72
C ILE A 360 0.59 2.09 -18.40
N GLU A 361 0.83 3.33 -18.74
CA GLU A 361 2.10 4.00 -18.52
C GLU A 361 2.30 4.34 -17.04
N ALA A 362 3.53 4.23 -16.58
CA ALA A 362 3.95 4.78 -15.29
C ALA A 362 4.08 6.31 -15.37
N LEU A 363 4.14 6.96 -14.21
CA LEU A 363 4.50 8.36 -14.09
C LEU A 363 5.91 8.58 -14.68
N ASP A 364 6.08 9.60 -15.52
CA ASP A 364 7.41 10.13 -15.85
C ASP A 364 7.96 10.86 -14.62
N THR A 365 8.73 10.13 -13.81
CA THR A 365 9.20 10.58 -12.50
C THR A 365 10.26 11.68 -12.61
N GLU A 366 11.09 11.66 -13.65
CA GLU A 366 12.10 12.69 -13.89
C GLU A 366 11.44 14.04 -14.24
N TRP A 367 10.49 14.02 -15.17
CA TRP A 367 9.72 15.21 -15.52
C TRP A 367 8.93 15.73 -14.33
N ALA A 368 8.20 14.87 -13.64
CA ALA A 368 7.39 15.26 -12.48
C ALA A 368 8.26 15.89 -11.38
N ALA A 369 9.41 15.28 -11.09
CA ALA A 369 10.35 15.81 -10.10
C ALA A 369 10.89 17.18 -10.48
N GLN A 370 11.27 17.39 -11.76
CA GLN A 370 11.73 18.70 -12.24
C GLN A 370 10.67 19.79 -12.04
N VAL A 371 9.42 19.49 -12.38
CA VAL A 371 8.32 20.43 -12.25
C VAL A 371 8.05 20.78 -10.78
N ILE A 372 7.99 19.77 -9.91
CA ILE A 372 7.73 19.95 -8.48
C ILE A 372 8.86 20.74 -7.82
N LEU A 373 10.12 20.40 -8.07
CA LEU A 373 11.27 21.10 -7.50
C LEU A 373 11.36 22.55 -7.96
N LYS A 374 10.93 22.84 -9.20
CA LYS A 374 10.84 24.22 -9.69
C LYS A 374 9.78 25.02 -8.92
N ALA A 375 8.61 24.42 -8.69
CA ALA A 375 7.54 25.05 -7.90
C ALA A 375 7.98 25.34 -6.47
N GLN A 376 8.58 24.36 -5.79
CA GLN A 376 9.08 24.50 -4.41
C GLN A 376 10.17 25.56 -4.27
N LYS A 377 11.02 25.77 -5.30
CA LYS A 377 12.04 26.83 -5.31
C LYS A 377 11.44 28.23 -5.51
N SER A 378 10.37 28.36 -6.30
CA SER A 378 9.71 29.65 -6.48
C SER A 378 9.01 30.11 -5.20
N GLU A 379 8.32 29.21 -4.50
CA GLU A 379 7.68 29.52 -3.21
C GLU A 379 8.68 29.89 -2.10
N ALA A 380 9.89 29.32 -2.12
CA ALA A 380 10.93 29.64 -1.13
C ALA A 380 11.64 30.99 -1.39
N SER A 381 11.41 31.61 -2.56
CA SER A 381 12.02 32.90 -2.96
C SER A 381 11.08 34.09 -2.78
N GLU A 382 9.81 33.85 -2.47
CA GLU A 382 8.81 34.85 -2.06
C GLU A 382 8.75 35.00 -0.55
#